data_440ed19c001a2c155dda73c29807cfa0
#
_entry.id   440ed19c001a2c155dda73c29807cfa0
#
_cell.length_a   1.000
_cell.length_b   1.000
_cell.length_c   1.000
_cell.angle_alpha   90.00
_cell.angle_beta   90.00
_cell.angle_gamma   90.00
#
_symmetry.space_group_name_H-M   'P 1'
#
loop_
_entity.id
_entity.type
_entity.pdbx_description
1 polymer ?
#
loop_
_entity_poly.entity_id
_entity_poly.type
_entity_poly.pdbx_seq_one_letter_code
_entity_poly.pdbx_strand_id
1 'polypeptide(L)'
;MVHLHMRSSYSLLESPIRLENMILHQKQLGFNHVCLTDHNVMYGTMEFYQLCKKHNVHPIIGLEVDSIYNEEPFHFILLAKNDMGLQNLYKLSSIIKGNVSFEEVIKYAKDCVVLTSSDGKDTFSEYIEHQDLEKLSAFVELCK
;
A
#
# COMPACT_ATOMS: atom_id res chain seq x y z
N MET A 1 15.23 -2.19 10.51
CA MET A 1 14.66 -1.33 9.43
C MET A 1 13.77 -2.23 8.57
N VAL A 2 12.74 -1.70 7.91
CA VAL A 2 11.87 -2.41 6.96
C VAL A 2 11.48 -1.48 5.83
N HIS A 3 11.38 -2.00 4.59
CA HIS A 3 10.79 -1.27 3.48
C HIS A 3 9.28 -1.50 3.50
N LEU A 4 8.49 -0.43 3.62
CA LEU A 4 7.02 -0.50 3.75
C LEU A 4 6.27 -0.38 2.41
N HIS A 5 6.98 -0.14 1.32
CA HIS A 5 6.42 -0.03 -0.02
C HIS A 5 7.19 -0.95 -0.97
N MET A 6 6.64 -2.14 -1.22
CA MET A 6 7.26 -3.13 -2.10
C MET A 6 6.22 -3.83 -2.96
N ARG A 7 6.41 -3.78 -4.27
CA ARG A 7 5.58 -4.44 -5.28
C ARG A 7 6.23 -5.73 -5.75
N SER A 8 5.43 -6.78 -5.92
CA SER A 8 5.86 -8.03 -6.52
C SER A 8 5.42 -8.15 -7.99
N SER A 9 5.74 -9.28 -8.61
CA SER A 9 5.30 -9.59 -9.97
C SER A 9 3.77 -9.74 -10.13
N TYR A 10 3.02 -9.68 -9.05
CA TYR A 10 1.55 -9.59 -9.08
C TYR A 10 1.05 -8.18 -9.43
N SER A 11 1.88 -7.15 -9.24
CA SER A 11 1.68 -5.81 -9.83
C SER A 11 2.12 -5.86 -11.30
N LEU A 12 1.18 -6.28 -12.17
CA LEU A 12 1.46 -6.60 -13.57
C LEU A 12 2.03 -5.40 -14.33
N LEU A 13 3.10 -5.64 -15.09
CA LEU A 13 3.85 -4.65 -15.87
C LEU A 13 4.59 -3.57 -15.05
N GLU A 14 4.53 -3.62 -13.72
CA GLU A 14 5.15 -2.65 -12.84
C GLU A 14 6.36 -3.22 -12.09
N SER A 15 6.32 -4.51 -11.73
CA SER A 15 7.41 -5.16 -11.02
C SER A 15 7.69 -6.57 -11.56
N PRO A 16 8.96 -6.92 -11.85
CA PRO A 16 9.36 -8.30 -12.19
C PRO A 16 9.75 -9.11 -10.95
N ILE A 17 9.63 -8.59 -9.75
CA ILE A 17 10.18 -9.18 -8.53
C ILE A 17 9.31 -10.35 -8.06
N ARG A 18 9.88 -11.55 -8.04
CA ARG A 18 9.23 -12.74 -7.46
C ARG A 18 9.26 -12.69 -5.95
N LEU A 19 8.15 -13.07 -5.30
CA LEU A 19 7.97 -13.01 -3.84
C LEU A 19 9.10 -13.70 -3.07
N GLU A 20 9.48 -14.92 -3.44
CA GLU A 20 10.53 -15.65 -2.73
C GLU A 20 11.89 -14.94 -2.82
N ASN A 21 12.24 -14.41 -3.99
CA ASN A 21 13.48 -13.66 -4.19
C ASN A 21 13.49 -12.38 -3.33
N MET A 22 12.37 -11.68 -3.27
CA MET A 22 12.19 -10.49 -2.43
C MET A 22 12.44 -10.81 -0.95
N ILE A 23 11.82 -11.86 -0.45
CA ILE A 23 11.94 -12.30 0.95
C ILE A 23 13.39 -12.70 1.28
N LEU A 24 14.00 -13.52 0.42
CA LEU A 24 15.39 -13.98 0.62
C LEU A 24 16.37 -12.82 0.60
N HIS A 25 16.20 -11.87 -0.32
CA HIS A 25 17.07 -10.70 -0.39
C HIS A 25 16.95 -9.83 0.87
N GLN A 26 15.73 -9.54 1.32
CA GLN A 26 15.51 -8.78 2.56
C GLN A 26 16.11 -9.48 3.77
N LYS A 27 15.98 -10.80 3.85
CA LYS A 27 16.58 -11.60 4.92
C LYS A 27 18.11 -11.55 4.88
N GLN A 28 18.73 -11.60 3.70
CA GLN A 28 20.18 -11.46 3.54
C GLN A 28 20.70 -10.09 4.02
N LEU A 29 19.88 -9.05 3.88
CA LEU A 29 20.15 -7.70 4.40
C LEU A 29 19.90 -7.58 5.93
N GLY A 30 19.52 -8.66 6.60
CA GLY A 30 19.28 -8.70 8.05
C GLY A 30 17.89 -8.21 8.47
N PHE A 31 16.94 -8.10 7.55
CA PHE A 31 15.58 -7.71 7.89
C PHE A 31 14.76 -8.91 8.36
N ASN A 32 14.12 -8.76 9.52
CA ASN A 32 13.22 -9.78 10.10
C ASN A 32 11.75 -9.55 9.72
N HIS A 33 11.43 -8.43 9.08
CA HIS A 33 10.10 -8.08 8.59
C HIS A 33 10.18 -7.74 7.11
N VAL A 34 9.23 -8.25 6.35
CA VAL A 34 9.11 -7.99 4.92
C VAL A 34 7.69 -7.51 4.63
N CYS A 35 7.56 -6.47 3.82
CA CYS A 35 6.28 -5.90 3.43
C CYS A 35 5.92 -6.30 2.01
N LEU A 36 4.63 -6.46 1.73
CA LEU A 36 4.08 -6.57 0.39
C LEU A 36 2.94 -5.56 0.24
N THR A 37 3.03 -4.71 -0.77
CA THR A 37 2.04 -3.68 -1.10
C THR A 37 1.85 -3.64 -2.61
N ASP A 38 1.28 -4.71 -3.16
CA ASP A 38 0.99 -4.77 -4.59
C ASP A 38 -0.05 -3.73 -4.99
N HIS A 39 0.09 -3.21 -6.21
CA HIS A 39 -0.71 -2.11 -6.72
C HIS A 39 -2.10 -2.59 -7.15
N ASN A 40 -3.13 -2.08 -6.51
CA ASN A 40 -4.54 -2.34 -6.77
C ASN A 40 -4.98 -3.83 -6.64
N VAL A 41 -4.09 -4.74 -6.25
CA VAL A 41 -4.37 -6.18 -6.17
C VAL A 41 -3.80 -6.82 -4.90
N MET A 42 -4.42 -7.93 -4.48
CA MET A 42 -3.95 -8.73 -3.34
C MET A 42 -3.76 -10.20 -3.69
N TYR A 43 -3.53 -10.53 -4.96
CA TYR A 43 -3.45 -11.92 -5.44
C TYR A 43 -2.27 -12.68 -4.84
N GLY A 44 -1.14 -12.00 -4.60
CA GLY A 44 0.09 -12.60 -4.05
C GLY A 44 0.08 -12.78 -2.52
N THR A 45 -0.91 -12.28 -1.82
CA THR A 45 -0.89 -12.18 -0.35
C THR A 45 -0.74 -13.54 0.35
N MET A 46 -1.48 -14.56 -0.09
CA MET A 46 -1.43 -15.89 0.54
C MET A 46 -0.07 -16.58 0.30
N GLU A 47 0.42 -16.53 -0.93
CA GLU A 47 1.76 -17.05 -1.27
C GLU A 47 2.84 -16.33 -0.47
N PHE A 48 2.78 -14.98 -0.40
CA PHE A 48 3.69 -14.18 0.39
C PHE A 48 3.71 -14.60 1.86
N TYR A 49 2.53 -14.74 2.47
CA TYR A 49 2.41 -15.16 3.87
C TYR A 49 3.04 -16.55 4.11
N GLN A 50 2.77 -17.52 3.23
CA GLN A 50 3.34 -18.87 3.33
C GLN A 50 4.86 -18.86 3.17
N LEU A 51 5.39 -18.09 2.23
CA LEU A 51 6.82 -17.94 2.01
C LEU A 51 7.51 -17.23 3.19
N CYS A 52 6.89 -16.21 3.78
CA CYS A 52 7.42 -15.58 4.99
C CYS A 52 7.51 -16.57 6.15
N LYS A 53 6.50 -17.41 6.35
CA LYS A 53 6.55 -18.49 7.35
C LYS A 53 7.67 -19.49 7.05
N LYS A 54 7.78 -19.96 5.81
CA LYS A 54 8.83 -20.87 5.36
C LYS A 54 10.24 -20.34 5.66
N HIS A 55 10.45 -19.05 5.44
CA HIS A 55 11.76 -18.40 5.61
C HIS A 55 11.95 -17.76 7.00
N ASN A 56 11.00 -17.94 7.92
CA ASN A 56 11.04 -17.41 9.30
C ASN A 56 11.26 -15.89 9.33
N VAL A 57 10.46 -15.15 8.56
CA VAL A 57 10.36 -13.69 8.58
C VAL A 57 8.92 -13.27 8.85
N HIS A 58 8.72 -12.08 9.40
CA HIS A 58 7.40 -11.55 9.74
C HIS A 58 6.81 -10.81 8.54
N PRO A 59 5.62 -11.20 8.02
CA PRO A 59 4.96 -10.50 6.94
C PRO A 59 4.29 -9.22 7.43
N ILE A 60 4.43 -8.14 6.67
CA ILE A 60 3.59 -6.95 6.74
C ILE A 60 2.79 -6.94 5.45
N ILE A 61 1.47 -6.98 5.57
CA ILE A 61 0.58 -7.07 4.43
C ILE A 61 -0.11 -5.74 4.22
N GLY A 62 -0.06 -5.24 3.00
CA GLY A 62 -0.69 -3.99 2.60
C GLY A 62 -1.23 -4.04 1.18
N LEU A 63 -1.77 -2.92 0.76
CA LEU A 63 -2.32 -2.67 -0.56
C LEU A 63 -1.95 -1.25 -0.96
N GLU A 64 -1.41 -1.07 -2.15
CA GLU A 64 -1.29 0.24 -2.78
C GLU A 64 -2.53 0.51 -3.63
N VAL A 65 -3.07 1.70 -3.53
CA VAL A 65 -4.37 2.06 -4.12
C VAL A 65 -4.30 3.41 -4.82
N ASP A 66 -4.79 3.43 -6.07
CA ASP A 66 -5.09 4.66 -6.79
C ASP A 66 -6.47 5.17 -6.38
N SER A 67 -6.54 6.41 -5.95
CA SER A 67 -7.76 7.07 -5.51
C SER A 67 -7.98 8.38 -6.24
N ILE A 68 -9.24 8.81 -6.32
CA ILE A 68 -9.61 10.12 -6.84
C ILE A 68 -10.40 10.88 -5.78
N TYR A 69 -10.00 12.12 -5.56
CA TYR A 69 -10.72 13.10 -4.75
C TYR A 69 -10.81 14.44 -5.49
N ASN A 70 -12.02 14.97 -5.68
CA ASN A 70 -12.26 16.20 -6.43
C ASN A 70 -11.61 16.21 -7.84
N GLU A 71 -11.71 15.08 -8.56
CA GLU A 71 -11.08 14.86 -9.87
C GLU A 71 -9.55 14.81 -9.88
N GLU A 72 -8.90 14.95 -8.71
CA GLU A 72 -7.45 14.88 -8.55
C GLU A 72 -7.00 13.48 -8.11
N PRO A 73 -5.88 12.96 -8.65
CA PRO A 73 -5.38 11.63 -8.31
C PRO A 73 -4.58 11.64 -7.01
N PHE A 74 -4.78 10.62 -6.19
CA PHE A 74 -4.03 10.35 -4.97
C PHE A 74 -3.60 8.89 -4.92
N HIS A 75 -2.42 8.62 -4.38
CA HIS A 75 -1.91 7.27 -4.17
C HIS A 75 -1.72 7.01 -2.68
N PHE A 76 -2.30 5.93 -2.19
CA PHE A 76 -2.21 5.52 -0.79
C PHE A 76 -1.62 4.13 -0.67
N ILE A 77 -0.84 3.94 0.40
CA ILE A 77 -0.39 2.63 0.84
C ILE A 77 -1.08 2.33 2.16
N LEU A 78 -1.90 1.28 2.19
CA LEU A 78 -2.60 0.84 3.38
C LEU A 78 -1.94 -0.43 3.90
N LEU A 79 -1.52 -0.42 5.17
CA LEU A 79 -0.91 -1.57 5.85
C LEU A 79 -1.85 -2.10 6.92
N ALA A 80 -2.21 -3.37 6.87
CA ALA A 80 -3.09 -4.00 7.84
C ALA A 80 -2.43 -4.05 9.23
N LYS A 81 -3.11 -3.55 10.27
CA LYS A 81 -2.66 -3.66 11.67
C LYS A 81 -3.06 -4.98 12.32
N ASN A 82 -4.14 -5.58 11.84
CA ASN A 82 -4.75 -6.80 12.38
C ASN A 82 -5.60 -7.51 11.33
N ASP A 83 -6.26 -8.60 11.70
CA ASP A 83 -7.10 -9.39 10.79
C ASP A 83 -8.29 -8.60 10.22
N MET A 84 -8.84 -7.65 10.99
CA MET A 84 -9.92 -6.79 10.49
C MET A 84 -9.42 -5.84 9.40
N GLY A 85 -8.24 -5.23 9.59
CA GLY A 85 -7.58 -4.44 8.57
C GLY A 85 -7.30 -5.25 7.31
N LEU A 86 -6.80 -6.49 7.46
CA LEU A 86 -6.57 -7.38 6.32
C LEU A 86 -7.88 -7.69 5.56
N GLN A 87 -8.96 -7.99 6.27
CA GLN A 87 -10.27 -8.20 5.63
C GLN A 87 -10.77 -6.96 4.90
N ASN A 88 -10.54 -5.76 5.46
CA ASN A 88 -10.89 -4.51 4.82
C ASN A 88 -10.09 -4.31 3.54
N LEU A 89 -8.78 -4.60 3.53
CA LEU A 89 -7.95 -4.54 2.32
C LEU A 89 -8.44 -5.50 1.24
N TYR A 90 -8.83 -6.74 1.58
CA TYR A 90 -9.43 -7.66 0.61
C TYR A 90 -10.74 -7.12 0.02
N LYS A 91 -11.61 -6.53 0.85
CA LYS A 91 -12.86 -5.91 0.37
C LYS A 91 -12.56 -4.73 -0.55
N LEU A 92 -11.62 -3.85 -0.16
CA LEU A 92 -11.20 -2.73 -0.98
C LEU A 92 -10.66 -3.22 -2.33
N SER A 93 -9.70 -4.15 -2.33
CA SER A 93 -9.13 -4.71 -3.56
C SER A 93 -10.20 -5.34 -4.47
N SER A 94 -11.28 -5.91 -3.91
CA SER A 94 -12.36 -6.54 -4.70
C SER A 94 -13.23 -5.56 -5.47
N ILE A 95 -13.28 -4.30 -5.07
CA ILE A 95 -14.08 -3.26 -5.73
C ILE A 95 -13.28 -2.40 -6.70
N ILE A 96 -11.94 -2.51 -6.68
CA ILE A 96 -11.07 -1.75 -7.59
C ILE A 96 -11.30 -2.19 -9.04
N LYS A 97 -11.71 -1.24 -9.89
CA LYS A 97 -11.84 -1.40 -11.34
C LYS A 97 -11.12 -0.27 -12.08
N GLY A 98 -9.95 0.10 -11.63
CA GLY A 98 -9.23 1.32 -11.95
C GLY A 98 -9.07 2.14 -10.68
N ASN A 99 -9.34 3.44 -10.72
CA ASN A 99 -9.30 4.27 -9.52
C ASN A 99 -10.55 4.05 -8.65
N VAL A 100 -10.40 4.20 -7.34
CA VAL A 100 -11.52 4.21 -6.38
C VAL A 100 -11.73 5.61 -5.82
N SER A 101 -12.92 5.90 -5.30
CA SER A 101 -13.16 7.17 -4.64
C SER A 101 -12.43 7.24 -3.29
N PHE A 102 -12.08 8.44 -2.87
CA PHE A 102 -11.44 8.66 -1.57
C PHE A 102 -12.32 8.19 -0.39
N GLU A 103 -13.64 8.35 -0.50
CA GLU A 103 -14.60 7.90 0.51
C GLU A 103 -14.56 6.37 0.68
N GLU A 104 -14.37 5.63 -0.41
CA GLU A 104 -14.20 4.17 -0.32
C GLU A 104 -12.89 3.80 0.34
N VAL A 105 -11.80 4.51 0.04
CA VAL A 105 -10.52 4.32 0.73
C VAL A 105 -10.67 4.54 2.23
N ILE A 106 -11.26 5.67 2.67
CA ILE A 106 -11.51 5.96 4.09
C ILE A 106 -12.35 4.87 4.75
N LYS A 107 -13.43 4.44 4.10
CA LYS A 107 -14.33 3.40 4.62
C LYS A 107 -13.58 2.10 4.96
N TYR A 108 -12.61 1.70 4.16
CA TYR A 108 -11.84 0.48 4.33
C TYR A 108 -10.50 0.67 5.01
N ALA A 109 -10.08 1.92 5.27
CA ALA A 109 -8.81 2.23 5.96
C ALA A 109 -8.86 1.93 7.47
N LYS A 110 -10.04 1.64 8.03
CA LYS A 110 -10.16 1.26 9.43
C LYS A 110 -9.31 0.04 9.75
N ASP A 111 -8.60 0.09 10.88
CA ASP A 111 -7.63 -0.93 11.31
C ASP A 111 -6.42 -1.09 10.35
N CYS A 112 -6.13 -0.06 9.57
CA CYS A 112 -4.93 0.04 8.75
C CYS A 112 -4.06 1.22 9.21
N VAL A 113 -2.78 1.19 8.84
CA VAL A 113 -1.92 2.36 8.75
C VAL A 113 -2.02 2.87 7.33
N VAL A 114 -2.27 4.16 7.16
CA VAL A 114 -2.34 4.80 5.85
C VAL A 114 -1.09 5.65 5.66
N LEU A 115 -0.42 5.47 4.53
CA LEU A 115 0.73 6.25 4.10
C LEU A 115 0.39 6.90 2.76
N THR A 116 0.86 8.10 2.53
CA THR A 116 0.89 8.69 1.18
C THR A 116 2.03 8.08 0.39
N SER A 117 1.83 7.83 -0.89
CA SER A 117 2.92 7.43 -1.78
C SER A 117 3.84 8.62 -2.03
N SER A 118 5.13 8.36 -2.19
CA SER A 118 6.15 9.39 -2.42
C SER A 118 6.78 9.30 -3.81
N ASP A 119 6.07 8.74 -4.78
CA ASP A 119 6.61 8.61 -6.15
C ASP A 119 6.57 9.93 -6.95
N GLY A 120 6.10 11.01 -6.34
CA GLY A 120 6.11 12.36 -6.90
C GLY A 120 5.12 12.59 -8.04
N LYS A 121 4.15 11.69 -8.19
CA LYS A 121 3.19 11.72 -9.30
C LYS A 121 1.75 11.97 -8.88
N ASP A 122 1.50 12.11 -7.58
CA ASP A 122 0.18 12.35 -7.05
C ASP A 122 -0.01 13.82 -6.63
N THR A 123 -1.26 14.21 -6.49
CA THR A 123 -1.64 15.58 -6.11
C THR A 123 -1.07 15.99 -4.74
N PHE A 124 -0.89 15.04 -3.82
CA PHE A 124 -0.30 15.33 -2.51
C PHE A 124 1.16 15.79 -2.65
N SER A 125 1.94 15.14 -3.51
CA SER A 125 3.31 15.53 -3.84
C SER A 125 3.37 16.91 -4.48
N GLU A 126 2.43 17.22 -5.39
CA GLU A 126 2.32 18.55 -6.01
C GLU A 126 2.02 19.65 -4.98
N TYR A 127 1.13 19.39 -4.00
CA TYR A 127 0.85 20.35 -2.93
C TYR A 127 2.08 20.65 -2.07
N ILE A 128 2.93 19.64 -1.84
CA ILE A 128 4.21 19.82 -1.11
C ILE A 128 5.18 20.64 -1.94
N GLU A 129 5.37 20.32 -3.21
CA GLU A 129 6.31 21.00 -4.11
C GLU A 129 5.94 22.48 -4.30
N HIS A 130 4.65 22.77 -4.44
CA HIS A 130 4.15 24.15 -4.60
C HIS A 130 3.95 24.90 -3.28
N GLN A 131 4.24 24.23 -2.13
CA GLN A 131 4.05 24.80 -0.78
C GLN A 131 2.61 25.29 -0.52
N ASP A 132 1.61 24.62 -1.11
CA ASP A 132 0.20 24.94 -0.93
C ASP A 132 -0.30 24.44 0.45
N LEU A 133 0.05 25.21 1.48
CA LEU A 133 -0.25 24.86 2.88
C LEU A 133 -1.74 24.80 3.18
N GLU A 134 -2.57 25.54 2.46
CA GLU A 134 -4.03 25.53 2.65
C GLU A 134 -4.62 24.20 2.19
N LYS A 135 -4.26 23.73 0.99
CA LYS A 135 -4.71 22.45 0.47
C LYS A 135 -4.13 21.28 1.26
N LEU A 136 -2.85 21.35 1.65
CA LEU A 136 -2.24 20.34 2.52
C LEU A 136 -2.96 20.22 3.85
N SER A 137 -3.25 21.34 4.53
CA SER A 137 -3.94 21.32 5.82
C SER A 137 -5.37 20.80 5.69
N ALA A 138 -6.10 21.20 4.65
CA ALA A 138 -7.46 20.72 4.39
C ALA A 138 -7.47 19.20 4.12
N PHE A 139 -6.50 18.68 3.35
CA PHE A 139 -6.37 17.25 3.09
C PHE A 139 -6.01 16.45 4.35
N VAL A 140 -5.08 16.96 5.19
CA VAL A 140 -4.73 16.30 6.46
C VAL A 140 -5.92 16.25 7.43
N GLU A 141 -6.74 17.30 7.49
CA GLU A 141 -7.97 17.27 8.30
C GLU A 141 -8.99 16.23 7.78
N LEU A 142 -9.08 16.07 6.47
CA LEU A 142 -9.96 15.06 5.85
C LEU A 142 -9.52 13.62 6.17
N CYS A 143 -8.21 13.40 6.39
CA CYS A 143 -7.63 12.09 6.72
C CYS A 143 -7.71 11.72 8.21
N LYS A 144 -8.16 12.61 9.10
CA LYS A 144 -8.30 12.35 10.54
C LYS A 144 -9.58 11.61 10.88
#